data_752e7249dced2e17b607697644c45f14
#
_entry.id   752e7249dced2e17b607697644c45f14
#
_cell.length_a   1.000
_cell.length_b   1.000
_cell.length_c   1.000
_cell.angle_alpha   90.00
_cell.angle_beta   90.00
_cell.angle_gamma   90.00
#
_symmetry.space_group_name_H-M   'P 1'
#
loop_
_entity.id
_entity.type
_entity.pdbx_description
1 polymer ?
#
loop_
_entity_poly.entity_id
_entity_poly.type
_entity_poly.pdbx_seq_one_letter_code
_entity_poly.pdbx_strand_id
1 'polypeptide(L)'
;MTDKTADFTQGSILKKLVAFMMPVLGALILQAAYGAVDLLVVGRFGSTSGLSAVSTGSQVLNLVTFVVVQFAMGITVLIARYLGEKKPEQIGSVIGGAAIVFTAISVGLFIVMVCFAHPIAILMQAPAEAVELTTVYIRICGAGIFFIVAYNLLSAIFRGLGDSKSPLLFVLVACIINVFGDLILVAGFHMNAAGAAIATVFAQAISVVFAVVLLIKKELPFKIRKKDFCLNPQCKKFLIIGLPLALQEFLTQMSFLALCAFVNRLGLEASSGYGVACKIVNFAMLVPSALMQSMASFVSQNVGAGKSKRAKRSMFTGIGVGLVVGCFVFALVFLKGDVLSGFFSTDADVIQNGFAYLKGFAPETILTAVLFSMIGYFNGNDKTLWVMTQGLIQTLLVRLPMAYIMSIQPNASLTKIGLAAPVSTAVGIMLNVGFYVYLNRKK
;
A
#
# COMPACT_ATOMS: atom_id res chain seq x y z
N MET A 1 -18.52 26.16 -1.36
CA MET A 1 -17.32 25.92 -2.22
C MET A 1 -17.59 24.67 -3.03
N THR A 2 -17.92 24.80 -4.28
CA THR A 2 -18.13 23.67 -5.21
C THR A 2 -16.76 23.05 -5.50
N ASP A 3 -16.43 22.00 -4.79
CA ASP A 3 -15.20 21.23 -4.97
C ASP A 3 -15.37 20.38 -6.26
N LYS A 4 -15.11 21.03 -7.41
CA LYS A 4 -15.16 20.37 -8.72
C LYS A 4 -14.10 19.27 -8.72
N THR A 5 -14.50 18.05 -9.10
CA THR A 5 -13.58 16.95 -9.39
C THR A 5 -12.39 17.45 -10.21
N ALA A 6 -11.16 17.08 -9.84
CA ALA A 6 -9.98 17.63 -10.50
C ALA A 6 -9.91 17.17 -11.96
N ASP A 7 -9.97 18.10 -12.88
CA ASP A 7 -9.73 17.85 -14.30
C ASP A 7 -8.22 17.81 -14.58
N PHE A 8 -7.66 16.60 -14.77
CA PHE A 8 -6.25 16.40 -15.09
C PHE A 8 -5.91 16.60 -16.55
N THR A 9 -6.92 16.83 -17.40
CA THR A 9 -6.73 16.91 -18.86
C THR A 9 -6.20 18.27 -19.32
N GLN A 10 -6.18 19.29 -18.44
CA GLN A 10 -5.79 20.66 -18.76
C GLN A 10 -4.82 21.24 -17.74
N GLY A 11 -4.18 22.37 -18.03
CA GLY A 11 -3.29 23.11 -17.14
C GLY A 11 -1.93 22.44 -16.88
N SER A 12 -1.18 22.94 -15.89
CA SER A 12 0.16 22.44 -15.56
C SER A 12 0.12 21.01 -15.00
N ILE A 13 0.88 20.11 -15.61
CA ILE A 13 1.01 18.70 -15.18
C ILE A 13 1.60 18.64 -13.77
N LEU A 14 2.75 19.30 -13.57
CA LEU A 14 3.46 19.30 -12.30
C LEU A 14 2.58 19.77 -11.14
N LYS A 15 1.96 20.94 -11.28
CA LYS A 15 1.13 21.53 -10.22
C LYS A 15 -0.04 20.60 -9.85
N LYS A 16 -0.72 20.03 -10.87
CA LYS A 16 -1.89 19.16 -10.63
C LYS A 16 -1.50 17.81 -10.07
N LEU A 17 -0.40 17.22 -10.57
CA LEU A 17 0.10 15.94 -10.08
C LEU A 17 0.53 16.05 -8.62
N VAL A 18 1.33 17.06 -8.27
CA VAL A 18 1.79 17.28 -6.89
C VAL A 18 0.62 17.63 -5.98
N ALA A 19 -0.29 18.49 -6.39
CA ALA A 19 -1.48 18.84 -5.59
C ALA A 19 -2.39 17.65 -5.32
N PHE A 20 -2.46 16.66 -6.22
CA PHE A 20 -3.20 15.42 -6.02
C PHE A 20 -2.42 14.39 -5.19
N MET A 21 -1.10 14.30 -5.40
CA MET A 21 -0.22 13.37 -4.70
C MET A 21 -0.08 13.71 -3.21
N MET A 22 -0.01 15.00 -2.84
CA MET A 22 0.24 15.41 -1.45
C MET A 22 -0.83 14.90 -0.46
N PRO A 23 -2.15 15.00 -0.73
CA PRO A 23 -3.14 14.37 0.14
C PRO A 23 -3.07 12.84 0.16
N VAL A 24 -2.71 12.18 -0.97
CA VAL A 24 -2.50 10.72 -1.00
C VAL A 24 -1.32 10.34 -0.09
N LEU A 25 -0.22 11.07 -0.17
CA LEU A 25 0.94 10.88 0.71
C LEU A 25 0.57 11.12 2.18
N GLY A 26 -0.17 12.19 2.46
CA GLY A 26 -0.66 12.48 3.81
C GLY A 26 -1.52 11.33 4.38
N ALA A 27 -2.38 10.73 3.55
CA ALA A 27 -3.18 9.58 3.96
C ALA A 27 -2.30 8.35 4.29
N LEU A 28 -1.28 8.07 3.47
CA LEU A 28 -0.35 6.97 3.73
C LEU A 28 0.49 7.20 5.00
N ILE A 29 0.95 8.42 5.23
CA ILE A 29 1.68 8.79 6.47
C ILE A 29 0.79 8.59 7.70
N LEU A 30 -0.46 9.06 7.65
CA LEU A 30 -1.40 8.89 8.76
C LEU A 30 -1.71 7.41 9.02
N GLN A 31 -1.86 6.59 7.98
CA GLN A 31 -2.05 5.14 8.11
C GLN A 31 -0.84 4.47 8.78
N ALA A 32 0.38 4.84 8.39
CA ALA A 32 1.59 4.33 9.03
C ALA A 32 1.70 4.80 10.49
N ALA A 33 1.31 6.04 10.77
CA ALA A 33 1.37 6.62 12.11
C ALA A 33 0.40 5.96 13.09
N TYR A 34 -0.88 5.75 12.71
CA TYR A 34 -1.82 5.14 13.64
C TYR A 34 -1.46 3.67 13.95
N GLY A 35 -0.95 2.90 12.97
CA GLY A 35 -0.44 1.56 13.23
C GLY A 35 0.76 1.53 14.20
N ALA A 36 1.58 2.59 14.19
CA ALA A 36 2.64 2.75 15.19
C ALA A 36 2.09 3.12 16.57
N VAL A 37 1.02 3.92 16.64
CA VAL A 37 0.36 4.29 17.89
C VAL A 37 -0.30 3.08 18.57
N ASP A 38 -0.97 2.21 17.82
CA ASP A 38 -1.51 0.94 18.34
C ASP A 38 -0.43 0.16 19.11
N LEU A 39 0.75 -0.01 18.49
CA LEU A 39 1.89 -0.72 19.10
C LEU A 39 2.43 0.01 20.34
N LEU A 40 2.49 1.35 20.30
CA LEU A 40 2.94 2.15 21.45
C LEU A 40 1.99 2.05 22.63
N VAL A 41 0.69 2.15 22.40
CA VAL A 41 -0.32 2.08 23.48
C VAL A 41 -0.35 0.68 24.09
N VAL A 42 -0.36 -0.38 23.26
CA VAL A 42 -0.33 -1.76 23.78
C VAL A 42 1.01 -2.07 24.45
N GLY A 43 2.13 -1.55 23.93
CA GLY A 43 3.44 -1.73 24.55
C GLY A 43 3.58 -1.06 25.91
N ARG A 44 2.87 0.07 26.15
CA ARG A 44 2.94 0.83 27.41
C ARG A 44 1.93 0.38 28.44
N PHE A 45 0.73 -0.02 28.02
CA PHE A 45 -0.41 -0.29 28.91
C PHE A 45 -0.88 -1.76 28.87
N GLY A 46 -0.44 -2.52 27.86
CA GLY A 46 -0.75 -3.95 27.72
C GLY A 46 0.36 -4.86 28.26
N SER A 47 0.26 -6.15 27.94
CA SER A 47 1.29 -7.14 28.28
C SER A 47 2.29 -7.31 27.14
N THR A 48 3.47 -7.89 27.43
CA THR A 48 4.48 -8.23 26.39
C THR A 48 3.90 -9.19 25.36
N SER A 49 3.11 -10.20 25.78
CA SER A 49 2.40 -11.10 24.88
C SER A 49 1.35 -10.37 24.03
N GLY A 50 0.68 -9.34 24.59
CA GLY A 50 -0.24 -8.49 23.86
C GLY A 50 0.45 -7.64 22.78
N LEU A 51 1.60 -7.05 23.10
CA LEU A 51 2.41 -6.31 22.12
C LEU A 51 2.85 -7.21 20.96
N SER A 52 3.31 -8.43 21.29
CA SER A 52 3.68 -9.45 20.28
C SER A 52 2.46 -9.84 19.43
N ALA A 53 1.30 -10.00 20.05
CA ALA A 53 0.05 -10.35 19.37
C ALA A 53 -0.39 -9.25 18.37
N VAL A 54 -0.37 -7.98 18.80
CA VAL A 54 -0.69 -6.85 17.90
C VAL A 54 0.33 -6.73 16.79
N SER A 55 1.62 -6.89 17.08
CA SER A 55 2.68 -6.85 16.07
C SER A 55 2.49 -7.92 14.99
N THR A 56 2.23 -9.18 15.39
CA THR A 56 2.03 -10.29 14.46
C THR A 56 0.68 -10.19 13.74
N GLY A 57 -0.39 -9.90 14.46
CA GLY A 57 -1.74 -9.77 13.89
C GLY A 57 -1.87 -8.61 12.91
N SER A 58 -1.21 -7.48 13.18
CA SER A 58 -1.20 -6.34 12.26
C SER A 58 -0.45 -6.63 10.96
N GLN A 59 0.56 -7.51 10.95
CA GLN A 59 1.21 -7.95 9.71
C GLN A 59 0.23 -8.70 8.79
N VAL A 60 -0.64 -9.57 9.36
CA VAL A 60 -1.70 -10.25 8.60
C VAL A 60 -2.68 -9.23 8.03
N LEU A 61 -3.12 -8.27 8.86
CA LEU A 61 -4.05 -7.24 8.44
C LEU A 61 -3.46 -6.34 7.35
N ASN A 62 -2.19 -5.98 7.46
CA ASN A 62 -1.47 -5.19 6.46
C ASN A 62 -1.35 -5.93 5.13
N LEU A 63 -1.01 -7.23 5.13
CA LEU A 63 -0.99 -8.06 3.94
C LEU A 63 -2.34 -8.01 3.21
N VAL A 64 -3.44 -8.26 3.93
CA VAL A 64 -4.79 -8.23 3.36
C VAL A 64 -5.12 -6.83 2.83
N THR A 65 -4.82 -5.79 3.59
CA THR A 65 -5.08 -4.40 3.21
C THR A 65 -4.33 -4.00 1.95
N PHE A 66 -3.04 -4.32 1.84
CA PHE A 66 -2.24 -4.01 0.64
C PHE A 66 -2.78 -4.70 -0.61
N VAL A 67 -3.15 -5.97 -0.50
CA VAL A 67 -3.78 -6.72 -1.61
C VAL A 67 -5.11 -6.07 -2.02
N VAL A 68 -5.96 -5.69 -1.06
CA VAL A 68 -7.24 -5.02 -1.33
C VAL A 68 -7.03 -3.65 -1.97
N VAL A 69 -6.04 -2.86 -1.51
CA VAL A 69 -5.71 -1.54 -2.10
C VAL A 69 -5.28 -1.68 -3.55
N GLN A 70 -4.43 -2.65 -3.86
CA GLN A 70 -3.98 -2.88 -5.23
C GLN A 70 -5.10 -3.42 -6.12
N PHE A 71 -5.97 -4.28 -5.58
CA PHE A 71 -7.17 -4.71 -6.29
C PHE A 71 -8.11 -3.52 -6.58
N ALA A 72 -8.32 -2.62 -5.61
CA ALA A 72 -9.15 -1.43 -5.75
C ALA A 72 -8.58 -0.40 -6.75
N MET A 73 -7.28 -0.49 -7.09
CA MET A 73 -6.67 0.34 -8.14
C MET A 73 -7.40 0.16 -9.49
N GLY A 74 -7.93 -1.03 -9.78
CA GLY A 74 -8.76 -1.27 -10.95
C GLY A 74 -9.98 -0.35 -11.03
N ILE A 75 -10.61 -0.07 -9.89
CA ILE A 75 -11.74 0.86 -9.79
C ILE A 75 -11.29 2.29 -10.04
N THR A 76 -10.19 2.70 -9.39
CA THR A 76 -9.60 4.04 -9.57
C THR A 76 -9.29 4.32 -11.04
N VAL A 77 -8.63 3.39 -11.72
CA VAL A 77 -8.25 3.52 -13.12
C VAL A 77 -9.49 3.60 -14.03
N LEU A 78 -10.47 2.72 -13.82
CA LEU A 78 -11.66 2.67 -14.67
C LEU A 78 -12.55 3.92 -14.50
N ILE A 79 -12.74 4.40 -13.27
CA ILE A 79 -13.50 5.64 -13.01
C ILE A 79 -12.77 6.83 -13.64
N ALA A 80 -11.47 6.98 -13.42
CA ALA A 80 -10.69 8.07 -14.03
C ALA A 80 -10.74 8.02 -15.56
N ARG A 81 -10.75 6.81 -16.15
CA ARG A 81 -10.91 6.61 -17.59
C ARG A 81 -12.23 7.15 -18.08
N TYR A 82 -13.36 6.78 -17.46
CA TYR A 82 -14.69 7.23 -17.88
C TYR A 82 -14.89 8.73 -17.68
N LEU A 83 -14.27 9.33 -16.65
CA LEU A 83 -14.26 10.79 -16.53
C LEU A 83 -13.54 11.45 -17.72
N GLY A 84 -12.41 10.90 -18.13
CA GLY A 84 -11.66 11.37 -19.30
C GLY A 84 -12.45 11.22 -20.61
N GLU A 85 -13.15 10.10 -20.79
CA GLU A 85 -14.00 9.80 -21.94
C GLU A 85 -15.31 10.62 -21.96
N LYS A 86 -15.58 11.39 -20.90
CA LYS A 86 -16.85 12.13 -20.71
C LYS A 86 -18.08 11.21 -20.72
N LYS A 87 -17.94 10.01 -20.13
CA LYS A 87 -19.01 9.01 -19.96
C LYS A 87 -19.34 8.78 -18.47
N PRO A 88 -19.79 9.83 -17.75
CA PRO A 88 -20.02 9.72 -16.31
C PRO A 88 -21.15 8.74 -15.97
N GLU A 89 -22.08 8.46 -16.88
CA GLU A 89 -23.16 7.49 -16.71
C GLU A 89 -22.67 6.05 -16.47
N GLN A 90 -21.46 5.71 -16.93
CA GLN A 90 -20.85 4.39 -16.69
C GLN A 90 -20.30 4.23 -15.28
N ILE A 91 -19.99 5.34 -14.60
CA ILE A 91 -19.37 5.32 -13.28
C ILE A 91 -20.31 4.73 -12.23
N GLY A 92 -21.61 5.02 -12.29
CA GLY A 92 -22.60 4.42 -11.41
C GLY A 92 -22.56 2.90 -11.45
N SER A 93 -22.51 2.32 -12.65
CA SER A 93 -22.42 0.86 -12.85
C SER A 93 -21.08 0.28 -12.39
N VAL A 94 -19.96 1.04 -12.49
CA VAL A 94 -18.68 0.62 -11.91
C VAL A 94 -18.79 0.55 -10.39
N ILE A 95 -19.33 1.58 -9.75
CA ILE A 95 -19.46 1.63 -8.28
C ILE A 95 -20.40 0.52 -7.77
N GLY A 96 -21.57 0.35 -8.41
CA GLY A 96 -22.52 -0.68 -8.03
C GLY A 96 -21.95 -2.09 -8.19
N GLY A 97 -21.32 -2.39 -9.32
CA GLY A 97 -20.65 -3.67 -9.56
C GLY A 97 -19.46 -3.90 -8.59
N ALA A 98 -18.70 -2.84 -8.29
CA ALA A 98 -17.61 -2.92 -7.33
C ALA A 98 -18.13 -3.22 -5.92
N ALA A 99 -19.23 -2.61 -5.48
CA ALA A 99 -19.82 -2.91 -4.18
C ALA A 99 -20.15 -4.39 -4.03
N ILE A 100 -20.73 -5.02 -5.06
CA ILE A 100 -21.04 -6.47 -5.05
C ILE A 100 -19.77 -7.31 -4.96
N VAL A 101 -18.79 -7.05 -5.85
CA VAL A 101 -17.54 -7.84 -5.90
C VAL A 101 -16.74 -7.68 -4.60
N PHE A 102 -16.61 -6.47 -4.07
CA PHE A 102 -15.88 -6.22 -2.82
C PHE A 102 -16.61 -6.80 -1.61
N THR A 103 -17.94 -6.84 -1.61
CA THR A 103 -18.72 -7.56 -0.58
C THR A 103 -18.43 -9.06 -0.65
N ALA A 104 -18.40 -9.67 -1.83
CA ALA A 104 -18.06 -11.08 -1.98
C ALA A 104 -16.62 -11.38 -1.50
N ILE A 105 -15.66 -10.51 -1.83
CA ILE A 105 -14.27 -10.59 -1.31
C ILE A 105 -14.26 -10.48 0.21
N SER A 106 -15.02 -9.54 0.78
CA SER A 106 -15.11 -9.37 2.24
C SER A 106 -15.65 -10.63 2.92
N VAL A 107 -16.66 -11.28 2.35
CA VAL A 107 -17.18 -12.56 2.86
C VAL A 107 -16.11 -13.64 2.82
N GLY A 108 -15.37 -13.77 1.72
CA GLY A 108 -14.25 -14.72 1.63
C GLY A 108 -13.17 -14.45 2.65
N LEU A 109 -12.74 -13.20 2.79
CA LEU A 109 -11.74 -12.79 3.80
C LEU A 109 -12.25 -12.98 5.24
N PHE A 110 -13.52 -12.68 5.50
CA PHE A 110 -14.16 -12.94 6.79
C PHE A 110 -14.05 -14.42 7.16
N ILE A 111 -14.44 -15.32 6.25
CA ILE A 111 -14.35 -16.76 6.49
C ILE A 111 -12.91 -17.17 6.77
N VAL A 112 -11.94 -16.70 5.97
CA VAL A 112 -10.54 -17.05 6.14
C VAL A 112 -10.01 -16.50 7.48
N MET A 113 -10.21 -15.23 7.79
CA MET A 113 -9.63 -14.60 8.98
C MET A 113 -10.32 -15.03 10.29
N VAL A 114 -11.61 -15.38 10.26
CA VAL A 114 -12.33 -15.79 11.48
C VAL A 114 -12.18 -17.29 11.72
N CYS A 115 -12.41 -18.12 10.70
CA CYS A 115 -12.35 -19.57 10.86
C CYS A 115 -10.92 -20.12 10.95
N PHE A 116 -9.97 -19.50 10.27
CA PHE A 116 -8.57 -19.95 10.23
C PHE A 116 -7.62 -19.03 11.02
N ALA A 117 -8.15 -18.19 11.92
CA ALA A 117 -7.34 -17.26 12.73
C ALA A 117 -6.20 -17.97 13.50
N HIS A 118 -6.49 -19.10 14.15
CA HIS A 118 -5.49 -19.85 14.90
C HIS A 118 -4.42 -20.50 14.01
N PRO A 119 -4.74 -21.24 12.93
CA PRO A 119 -3.74 -21.67 11.95
C PRO A 119 -2.91 -20.53 11.37
N ILE A 120 -3.51 -19.37 11.09
CA ILE A 120 -2.78 -18.19 10.59
C ILE A 120 -1.79 -17.69 11.64
N ALA A 121 -2.17 -17.60 12.92
CA ALA A 121 -1.27 -17.19 14.00
C ALA A 121 -0.07 -18.14 14.13
N ILE A 122 -0.27 -19.44 14.02
CA ILE A 122 0.81 -20.45 14.01
C ILE A 122 1.69 -20.28 12.75
N LEU A 123 1.08 -20.11 11.57
CA LEU A 123 1.82 -19.92 10.32
C LEU A 123 2.71 -18.66 10.36
N MET A 124 2.24 -17.62 11.04
CA MET A 124 3.00 -16.38 11.29
C MET A 124 4.07 -16.53 12.38
N GLN A 125 4.23 -17.75 12.93
CA GLN A 125 5.20 -18.06 13.98
C GLN A 125 5.04 -17.16 15.22
N ALA A 126 3.79 -16.88 15.62
CA ALA A 126 3.51 -16.17 16.87
C ALA A 126 4.13 -16.93 18.05
N PRO A 127 4.83 -16.25 19.00
CA PRO A 127 5.32 -16.89 20.20
C PRO A 127 4.21 -17.63 20.97
N ALA A 128 4.52 -18.77 21.61
CA ALA A 128 3.54 -19.63 22.25
C ALA A 128 2.62 -18.88 23.23
N GLU A 129 3.19 -17.93 23.99
CA GLU A 129 2.46 -17.09 24.96
C GLU A 129 1.56 -16.02 24.28
N ALA A 130 1.76 -15.75 23.00
CA ALA A 130 1.02 -14.74 22.25
C ALA A 130 0.04 -15.34 21.23
N VAL A 131 0.07 -16.65 20.95
CA VAL A 131 -0.77 -17.30 19.93
C VAL A 131 -2.25 -17.02 20.14
N GLU A 132 -2.75 -17.18 21.38
CA GLU A 132 -4.17 -16.96 21.70
C GLU A 132 -4.58 -15.49 21.48
N LEU A 133 -3.77 -14.55 21.97
CA LEU A 133 -4.03 -13.12 21.79
C LEU A 133 -3.94 -12.71 20.31
N THR A 134 -2.99 -13.29 19.55
CA THR A 134 -2.88 -13.09 18.11
C THR A 134 -4.12 -13.63 17.38
N THR A 135 -4.59 -14.80 17.79
CA THR A 135 -5.80 -15.41 17.25
C THR A 135 -7.02 -14.53 17.49
N VAL A 136 -7.17 -14.00 18.70
CA VAL A 136 -8.27 -13.07 19.06
C VAL A 136 -8.17 -11.79 18.22
N TYR A 137 -6.97 -11.20 18.09
CA TYR A 137 -6.74 -10.01 17.27
C TYR A 137 -7.16 -10.24 15.81
N ILE A 138 -6.70 -11.34 15.19
CA ILE A 138 -7.04 -11.69 13.80
C ILE A 138 -8.54 -11.92 13.64
N ARG A 139 -9.22 -12.60 14.61
CA ARG A 139 -10.66 -12.82 14.56
C ARG A 139 -11.46 -11.52 14.62
N ILE A 140 -11.10 -10.61 15.53
CA ILE A 140 -11.80 -9.32 15.65
C ILE A 140 -11.63 -8.49 14.39
N CYS A 141 -10.38 -8.38 13.87
CA CYS A 141 -10.12 -7.68 12.61
C CYS A 141 -10.83 -8.36 11.43
N GLY A 142 -10.88 -9.70 11.42
CA GLY A 142 -11.62 -10.49 10.42
C GLY A 142 -13.12 -10.26 10.49
N ALA A 143 -13.71 -10.15 11.67
CA ALA A 143 -15.12 -9.79 11.86
C ALA A 143 -15.42 -8.39 11.31
N GLY A 144 -14.46 -7.46 11.44
CA GLY A 144 -14.56 -6.10 10.91
C GLY A 144 -14.07 -5.89 9.49
N ILE A 145 -13.67 -6.96 8.77
CA ILE A 145 -13.04 -6.85 7.44
C ILE A 145 -13.93 -6.13 6.42
N PHE A 146 -15.24 -6.22 6.56
CA PHE A 146 -16.20 -5.51 5.71
C PHE A 146 -15.97 -3.99 5.73
N PHE A 147 -15.68 -3.41 6.88
CA PHE A 147 -15.39 -1.97 7.00
C PHE A 147 -14.04 -1.62 6.39
N ILE A 148 -13.02 -2.45 6.58
CA ILE A 148 -11.68 -2.24 6.04
C ILE A 148 -11.72 -2.29 4.50
N VAL A 149 -12.41 -3.27 3.94
CA VAL A 149 -12.59 -3.40 2.49
C VAL A 149 -13.43 -2.26 1.91
N ALA A 150 -14.54 -1.90 2.57
CA ALA A 150 -15.38 -0.79 2.15
C ALA A 150 -14.64 0.56 2.19
N TYR A 151 -13.83 0.80 3.23
CA TYR A 151 -12.97 1.98 3.34
C TYR A 151 -12.03 2.09 2.12
N ASN A 152 -11.34 1.00 1.76
CA ASN A 152 -10.40 0.99 0.64
C ASN A 152 -11.11 1.16 -0.70
N LEU A 153 -12.30 0.57 -0.89
CA LEU A 153 -13.14 0.77 -2.07
C LEU A 153 -13.56 2.23 -2.20
N LEU A 154 -14.08 2.84 -1.13
CA LEU A 154 -14.49 4.26 -1.15
C LEU A 154 -13.31 5.17 -1.44
N SER A 155 -12.15 4.93 -0.83
CA SER A 155 -10.92 5.67 -1.11
C SER A 155 -10.50 5.54 -2.58
N ALA A 156 -10.63 4.36 -3.19
CA ALA A 156 -10.36 4.14 -4.60
C ALA A 156 -11.35 4.88 -5.52
N ILE A 157 -12.65 4.90 -5.16
CA ILE A 157 -13.68 5.65 -5.89
C ILE A 157 -13.34 7.14 -5.90
N PHE A 158 -13.05 7.74 -4.73
CA PHE A 158 -12.71 9.16 -4.64
C PHE A 158 -11.44 9.49 -5.42
N ARG A 159 -10.38 8.66 -5.33
CA ARG A 159 -9.16 8.85 -6.13
C ARG A 159 -9.44 8.76 -7.63
N GLY A 160 -10.30 7.84 -8.05
CA GLY A 160 -10.75 7.73 -9.44
C GLY A 160 -11.50 8.97 -9.92
N LEU A 161 -12.28 9.60 -9.05
CA LEU A 161 -12.98 10.88 -9.30
C LEU A 161 -12.04 12.09 -9.30
N GLY A 162 -10.74 11.90 -9.06
CA GLY A 162 -9.79 13.02 -8.97
C GLY A 162 -9.82 13.74 -7.63
N ASP A 163 -10.42 13.15 -6.61
CA ASP A 163 -10.47 13.69 -5.25
C ASP A 163 -9.56 12.88 -4.32
N SER A 164 -8.42 13.45 -3.97
CA SER A 164 -7.49 12.87 -2.99
C SER A 164 -7.65 13.43 -1.59
N LYS A 165 -8.37 14.54 -1.43
CA LYS A 165 -8.58 15.18 -0.13
C LYS A 165 -9.59 14.43 0.73
N SER A 166 -10.67 13.93 0.13
CA SER A 166 -11.67 13.15 0.87
C SER A 166 -11.09 11.89 1.49
N PRO A 167 -10.30 11.04 0.79
CA PRO A 167 -9.59 9.92 1.41
C PRO A 167 -8.67 10.33 2.57
N LEU A 168 -7.96 11.46 2.47
CA LEU A 168 -7.15 11.98 3.57
C LEU A 168 -8.01 12.29 4.81
N LEU A 169 -9.18 12.90 4.61
CA LEU A 169 -10.11 13.18 5.71
C LEU A 169 -10.65 11.89 6.35
N PHE A 170 -10.93 10.85 5.56
CA PHE A 170 -11.37 9.56 6.11
C PHE A 170 -10.31 8.95 7.03
N VAL A 171 -9.05 8.96 6.57
CA VAL A 171 -7.93 8.45 7.36
C VAL A 171 -7.74 9.28 8.63
N LEU A 172 -7.84 10.61 8.53
CA LEU A 172 -7.70 11.48 9.69
C LEU A 172 -8.76 11.17 10.77
N VAL A 173 -10.02 11.01 10.35
CA VAL A 173 -11.11 10.61 11.25
C VAL A 173 -10.82 9.23 11.85
N ALA A 174 -10.43 8.24 11.05
CA ALA A 174 -10.07 6.92 11.53
C ALA A 174 -8.92 6.98 12.54
N CYS A 175 -7.85 7.74 12.24
CA CYS A 175 -6.69 7.89 13.12
C CYS A 175 -7.07 8.48 14.48
N ILE A 176 -7.86 9.55 14.50
CA ILE A 176 -8.31 10.18 15.76
C ILE A 176 -9.13 9.18 16.60
N ILE A 177 -10.09 8.51 15.98
CA ILE A 177 -10.97 7.56 16.68
C ILE A 177 -10.20 6.34 17.16
N ASN A 178 -9.26 5.83 16.36
CA ASN A 178 -8.41 4.70 16.73
C ASN A 178 -7.55 5.04 17.96
N VAL A 179 -6.83 6.19 17.94
CA VAL A 179 -6.00 6.63 19.07
C VAL A 179 -6.83 6.76 20.36
N PHE A 180 -8.00 7.40 20.31
CA PHE A 180 -8.88 7.49 21.47
C PHE A 180 -9.44 6.12 21.87
N GLY A 181 -9.80 5.28 20.90
CA GLY A 181 -10.26 3.91 21.14
C GLY A 181 -9.20 3.07 21.86
N ASP A 182 -7.94 3.13 21.42
CA ASP A 182 -6.83 2.44 22.08
C ASP A 182 -6.62 2.91 23.51
N LEU A 183 -6.61 4.23 23.74
CA LEU A 183 -6.48 4.77 25.09
C LEU A 183 -7.62 4.33 26.00
N ILE A 184 -8.85 4.29 25.52
CA ILE A 184 -10.00 3.86 26.31
C ILE A 184 -9.97 2.34 26.54
N LEU A 185 -9.81 1.54 25.47
CA LEU A 185 -9.96 0.09 25.56
C LEU A 185 -8.71 -0.61 26.10
N VAL A 186 -7.52 -0.14 25.71
CA VAL A 186 -6.25 -0.77 26.15
C VAL A 186 -5.79 -0.17 27.46
N ALA A 187 -5.71 1.16 27.60
CA ALA A 187 -5.22 1.78 28.84
C ALA A 187 -6.30 1.86 29.92
N GLY A 188 -7.57 2.16 29.57
CA GLY A 188 -8.68 2.27 30.52
C GLY A 188 -9.28 0.92 30.93
N PHE A 189 -9.68 0.11 29.95
CA PHE A 189 -10.34 -1.19 30.23
C PHE A 189 -9.39 -2.38 30.28
N HIS A 190 -8.09 -2.19 30.05
CA HIS A 190 -7.04 -3.23 30.03
C HIS A 190 -7.33 -4.41 29.10
N MET A 191 -8.00 -4.15 27.96
CA MET A 191 -8.39 -5.19 27.00
C MET A 191 -7.22 -5.71 26.14
N ASN A 192 -6.00 -5.18 26.31
CA ASN A 192 -4.79 -5.66 25.64
C ASN A 192 -4.94 -5.67 24.10
N ALA A 193 -4.49 -6.74 23.41
CA ALA A 193 -4.59 -6.89 21.96
C ALA A 193 -6.04 -6.84 21.43
N ALA A 194 -7.00 -7.36 22.19
CA ALA A 194 -8.41 -7.31 21.79
C ALA A 194 -8.92 -5.86 21.74
N GLY A 195 -8.50 -5.01 22.69
CA GLY A 195 -8.85 -3.59 22.72
C GLY A 195 -8.36 -2.86 21.47
N ALA A 196 -7.09 -3.07 21.09
CA ALA A 196 -6.52 -2.48 19.88
C ALA A 196 -7.24 -2.94 18.60
N ALA A 197 -7.58 -4.23 18.50
CA ALA A 197 -8.34 -4.76 17.36
C ALA A 197 -9.73 -4.13 17.24
N ILE A 198 -10.45 -4.00 18.38
CA ILE A 198 -11.78 -3.36 18.42
C ILE A 198 -11.68 -1.88 18.05
N ALA A 199 -10.70 -1.15 18.58
CA ALA A 199 -10.47 0.25 18.27
C ALA A 199 -10.23 0.45 16.78
N THR A 200 -9.40 -0.38 16.17
CA THR A 200 -9.10 -0.36 14.73
C THR A 200 -10.36 -0.60 13.89
N VAL A 201 -11.13 -1.65 14.18
CA VAL A 201 -12.37 -1.97 13.44
C VAL A 201 -13.42 -0.86 13.60
N PHE A 202 -13.59 -0.34 14.82
CA PHE A 202 -14.55 0.72 15.11
C PHE A 202 -14.18 2.03 14.39
N ALA A 203 -12.89 2.39 14.39
CA ALA A 203 -12.38 3.54 13.67
C ALA A 203 -12.65 3.44 12.15
N GLN A 204 -12.41 2.26 11.58
CA GLN A 204 -12.72 1.99 10.16
C GLN A 204 -14.22 2.07 9.88
N ALA A 205 -15.06 1.54 10.76
CA ALA A 205 -16.52 1.59 10.59
C ALA A 205 -17.04 3.04 10.55
N ILE A 206 -16.60 3.89 11.49
CA ILE A 206 -16.99 5.31 11.50
C ILE A 206 -16.44 6.04 10.27
N SER A 207 -15.21 5.75 9.87
CA SER A 207 -14.61 6.30 8.65
C SER A 207 -15.41 5.95 7.39
N VAL A 208 -15.92 4.71 7.29
CA VAL A 208 -16.80 4.29 6.19
C VAL A 208 -18.11 5.06 6.20
N VAL A 209 -18.76 5.20 7.36
CA VAL A 209 -19.98 5.99 7.46
C VAL A 209 -19.75 7.44 7.03
N PHE A 210 -18.65 8.04 7.49
CA PHE A 210 -18.26 9.39 7.11
C PHE A 210 -18.01 9.50 5.59
N ALA A 211 -17.29 8.53 5.00
CA ALA A 211 -17.02 8.48 3.57
C ALA A 211 -18.29 8.34 2.72
N VAL A 212 -19.24 7.49 3.16
CA VAL A 212 -20.56 7.34 2.49
C VAL A 212 -21.36 8.64 2.57
N VAL A 213 -21.42 9.29 3.72
CA VAL A 213 -22.10 10.57 3.88
C VAL A 213 -21.50 11.63 2.95
N LEU A 214 -20.17 11.70 2.85
CA LEU A 214 -19.51 12.62 1.93
C LEU A 214 -19.82 12.28 0.46
N LEU A 215 -19.85 10.99 0.09
CA LEU A 215 -20.19 10.56 -1.26
C LEU A 215 -21.62 10.96 -1.65
N ILE A 216 -22.58 10.81 -0.74
CA ILE A 216 -23.98 11.16 -0.95
C ILE A 216 -24.18 12.68 -1.03
N LYS A 217 -23.47 13.45 -0.18
CA LYS A 217 -23.58 14.92 -0.15
C LYS A 217 -22.86 15.61 -1.31
N LYS A 218 -21.94 14.93 -1.97
CA LYS A 218 -21.16 15.48 -3.07
C LYS A 218 -22.02 15.53 -4.33
N GLU A 219 -22.00 16.67 -5.02
CA GLU A 219 -22.59 16.81 -6.36
C GLU A 219 -21.74 15.99 -7.35
N LEU A 220 -22.18 14.77 -7.62
CA LEU A 220 -21.52 13.89 -8.56
C LEU A 220 -22.04 14.13 -9.99
N PRO A 221 -21.19 14.03 -11.01
CA PRO A 221 -21.61 14.18 -12.41
C PRO A 221 -22.44 12.98 -12.93
N PHE A 222 -22.81 12.04 -12.06
CA PHE A 222 -23.57 10.84 -12.36
C PHE A 222 -24.50 10.48 -11.20
N LYS A 223 -25.46 9.61 -11.47
CA LYS A 223 -26.40 9.08 -10.45
C LYS A 223 -26.12 7.59 -10.24
N ILE A 224 -26.01 7.19 -8.99
CA ILE A 224 -25.96 5.77 -8.60
C ILE A 224 -27.42 5.32 -8.47
N ARG A 225 -27.83 4.32 -9.24
CA ARG A 225 -29.20 3.77 -9.26
C ARG A 225 -29.21 2.39 -8.62
N LYS A 226 -30.31 1.98 -8.02
CA LYS A 226 -30.46 0.62 -7.44
C LYS A 226 -30.12 -0.48 -8.46
N LYS A 227 -30.45 -0.29 -9.74
CA LYS A 227 -30.13 -1.23 -10.82
C LYS A 227 -28.63 -1.38 -11.12
N ASP A 228 -27.79 -0.47 -10.65
CA ASP A 228 -26.34 -0.54 -10.85
C ASP A 228 -25.69 -1.56 -9.89
N PHE A 229 -26.37 -1.90 -8.78
CA PHE A 229 -25.94 -2.90 -7.82
C PHE A 229 -26.23 -4.32 -8.31
N CYS A 230 -25.57 -4.72 -9.38
CA CYS A 230 -25.61 -6.06 -9.94
C CYS A 230 -24.27 -6.41 -10.59
N LEU A 231 -24.05 -7.70 -10.86
CA LEU A 231 -22.93 -8.13 -11.70
C LEU A 231 -23.17 -7.65 -13.13
N ASN A 232 -22.35 -6.73 -13.57
CA ASN A 232 -22.47 -6.06 -14.86
C ASN A 232 -21.14 -6.12 -15.65
N PRO A 233 -21.12 -5.77 -16.95
CA PRO A 233 -19.89 -5.84 -17.76
C PRO A 233 -18.72 -5.01 -17.23
N GLN A 234 -18.97 -4.01 -16.38
CA GLN A 234 -17.90 -3.22 -15.76
C GLN A 234 -17.10 -4.03 -14.75
N CYS A 235 -17.74 -5.03 -14.09
CA CYS A 235 -17.06 -5.94 -13.19
C CYS A 235 -15.87 -6.64 -13.87
N LYS A 236 -16.09 -7.17 -15.07
CA LYS A 236 -15.01 -7.80 -15.85
C LYS A 236 -13.87 -6.82 -16.14
N LYS A 237 -14.19 -5.56 -16.46
CA LYS A 237 -13.18 -4.56 -16.81
C LYS A 237 -12.25 -4.22 -15.62
N PHE A 238 -12.83 -3.90 -14.45
CA PHE A 238 -11.98 -3.58 -13.30
C PHE A 238 -11.30 -4.82 -12.72
N LEU A 239 -11.88 -6.02 -12.85
CA LEU A 239 -11.22 -7.28 -12.47
C LEU A 239 -9.97 -7.55 -13.31
N ILE A 240 -10.04 -7.33 -14.62
CA ILE A 240 -8.87 -7.49 -15.52
C ILE A 240 -7.74 -6.52 -15.13
N ILE A 241 -8.07 -5.34 -14.62
CA ILE A 241 -7.08 -4.35 -14.18
C ILE A 241 -6.59 -4.68 -12.77
N GLY A 242 -7.48 -4.95 -11.84
CA GLY A 242 -7.16 -5.05 -10.41
C GLY A 242 -6.59 -6.41 -10.00
N LEU A 243 -7.06 -7.53 -10.57
CA LEU A 243 -6.63 -8.85 -10.17
C LEU A 243 -5.13 -9.12 -10.40
N PRO A 244 -4.53 -8.73 -11.54
CA PRO A 244 -3.08 -8.83 -11.72
C PRO A 244 -2.29 -8.06 -10.66
N LEU A 245 -2.73 -6.85 -10.31
CA LEU A 245 -2.07 -6.02 -9.31
C LEU A 245 -2.18 -6.61 -7.91
N ALA A 246 -3.34 -7.16 -7.55
CA ALA A 246 -3.55 -7.84 -6.27
C ALA A 246 -2.67 -9.07 -6.13
N LEU A 247 -2.57 -9.89 -7.21
CA LEU A 247 -1.71 -11.07 -7.23
C LEU A 247 -0.23 -10.69 -7.13
N GLN A 248 0.20 -9.66 -7.87
CA GLN A 248 1.56 -9.13 -7.76
C GLN A 248 1.88 -8.69 -6.34
N GLU A 249 0.98 -7.94 -5.71
CA GLU A 249 1.18 -7.45 -4.34
C GLU A 249 1.27 -8.61 -3.34
N PHE A 250 0.37 -9.58 -3.43
CA PHE A 250 0.42 -10.78 -2.58
C PHE A 250 1.77 -11.49 -2.68
N LEU A 251 2.25 -11.74 -3.89
CA LEU A 251 3.54 -12.43 -4.10
C LEU A 251 4.73 -11.56 -3.67
N THR A 252 4.62 -10.24 -3.79
CA THR A 252 5.63 -9.31 -3.29
C THR A 252 5.73 -9.38 -1.75
N GLN A 253 4.59 -9.39 -1.05
CA GLN A 253 4.56 -9.52 0.41
C GLN A 253 5.13 -10.89 0.86
N MET A 254 4.79 -11.97 0.15
CA MET A 254 5.39 -13.29 0.40
C MET A 254 6.92 -13.27 0.22
N SER A 255 7.43 -12.51 -0.74
CA SER A 255 8.87 -12.37 -0.96
C SER A 255 9.59 -11.65 0.20
N PHE A 256 8.95 -10.68 0.83
CA PHE A 256 9.50 -10.04 2.03
C PHE A 256 9.59 -10.99 3.21
N LEU A 257 8.60 -11.88 3.39
CA LEU A 257 8.67 -12.93 4.41
C LEU A 257 9.81 -13.91 4.14
N ALA A 258 10.00 -14.33 2.88
CA ALA A 258 11.13 -15.19 2.51
C ALA A 258 12.47 -14.50 2.77
N LEU A 259 12.59 -13.19 2.45
CA LEU A 259 13.80 -12.42 2.72
C LEU A 259 14.10 -12.35 4.23
N CYS A 260 13.07 -12.14 5.05
CA CYS A 260 13.18 -12.19 6.51
C CYS A 260 13.75 -13.55 6.99
N ALA A 261 13.24 -14.67 6.44
CA ALA A 261 13.73 -16.00 6.76
C ALA A 261 15.21 -16.20 6.36
N PHE A 262 15.65 -15.61 5.25
CA PHE A 262 17.06 -15.66 4.83
C PHE A 262 17.96 -14.88 5.81
N VAL A 263 17.52 -13.69 6.23
CA VAL A 263 18.27 -12.86 7.19
C VAL A 263 18.34 -13.50 8.57
N ASN A 264 17.27 -14.15 9.02
CA ASN A 264 17.22 -14.82 10.34
C ASN A 264 18.31 -15.90 10.49
N ARG A 265 18.81 -16.47 9.39
CA ARG A 265 19.95 -17.44 9.42
C ARG A 265 21.27 -16.78 9.81
N LEU A 266 21.40 -15.47 9.71
CA LEU A 266 22.62 -14.72 10.05
C LEU A 266 22.74 -14.41 11.55
N GLY A 267 21.75 -14.79 12.34
CA GLY A 267 21.73 -14.60 13.80
C GLY A 267 20.79 -13.49 14.28
N LEU A 268 20.69 -13.39 15.61
CA LEU A 268 19.71 -12.51 16.28
C LEU A 268 19.94 -11.03 15.99
N GLU A 269 21.19 -10.59 16.04
CA GLU A 269 21.56 -9.18 15.82
C GLU A 269 21.25 -8.72 14.40
N ALA A 270 21.58 -9.58 13.41
CA ALA A 270 21.26 -9.33 12.00
C ALA A 270 19.75 -9.29 11.75
N SER A 271 19.00 -10.23 12.34
CA SER A 271 17.54 -10.27 12.26
C SER A 271 16.90 -9.02 12.86
N SER A 272 17.35 -8.61 14.06
CA SER A 272 16.85 -7.42 14.75
C SER A 272 17.18 -6.14 13.98
N GLY A 273 18.42 -6.02 13.47
CA GLY A 273 18.84 -4.89 12.63
C GLY A 273 18.04 -4.80 11.33
N TYR A 274 17.78 -5.93 10.66
CA TYR A 274 16.90 -5.98 9.49
C TYR A 274 15.48 -5.55 9.82
N GLY A 275 14.92 -5.97 10.96
CA GLY A 275 13.60 -5.54 11.43
C GLY A 275 13.48 -4.03 11.61
N VAL A 276 14.54 -3.39 12.17
CA VAL A 276 14.62 -1.94 12.28
C VAL A 276 14.71 -1.29 10.88
N ALA A 277 15.58 -1.81 10.01
CA ALA A 277 15.73 -1.29 8.66
C ALA A 277 14.42 -1.39 7.86
N CYS A 278 13.65 -2.46 8.00
CA CYS A 278 12.33 -2.61 7.33
C CYS A 278 11.34 -1.49 7.71
N LYS A 279 11.34 -1.04 8.98
CA LYS A 279 10.49 0.10 9.39
C LYS A 279 10.88 1.37 8.65
N ILE A 280 12.18 1.66 8.53
CA ILE A 280 12.69 2.82 7.81
C ILE A 280 12.38 2.72 6.31
N VAL A 281 12.57 1.53 5.72
CA VAL A 281 12.23 1.25 4.31
C VAL A 281 10.75 1.51 4.04
N ASN A 282 9.86 1.05 4.92
CA ASN A 282 8.41 1.29 4.75
C ASN A 282 8.09 2.78 4.69
N PHE A 283 8.69 3.61 5.55
CA PHE A 283 8.52 5.06 5.47
C PHE A 283 9.11 5.65 4.19
N ALA A 284 10.28 5.20 3.76
CA ALA A 284 10.92 5.67 2.52
C ALA A 284 10.07 5.37 1.28
N MET A 285 9.29 4.26 1.30
CA MET A 285 8.44 3.85 0.19
C MET A 285 7.09 4.57 0.11
N LEU A 286 6.71 5.40 1.09
CA LEU A 286 5.43 6.12 1.07
C LEU A 286 5.34 7.11 -0.10
N VAL A 287 6.41 7.83 -0.40
CA VAL A 287 6.44 8.83 -1.48
C VAL A 287 6.33 8.16 -2.86
N PRO A 288 7.15 7.15 -3.21
CA PRO A 288 6.97 6.39 -4.45
C PRO A 288 5.56 5.80 -4.59
N SER A 289 5.00 5.25 -3.51
CA SER A 289 3.64 4.67 -3.51
C SER A 289 2.56 5.71 -3.79
N ALA A 290 2.66 6.89 -3.16
CA ALA A 290 1.74 8.01 -3.41
C ALA A 290 1.85 8.49 -4.87
N LEU A 291 3.06 8.56 -5.41
CA LEU A 291 3.32 8.94 -6.78
C LEU A 291 2.71 7.94 -7.78
N MET A 292 2.92 6.64 -7.56
CA MET A 292 2.34 5.57 -8.39
C MET A 292 0.81 5.64 -8.43
N GLN A 293 0.16 5.73 -7.27
CA GLN A 293 -1.30 5.80 -7.17
C GLN A 293 -1.86 7.07 -7.87
N SER A 294 -1.20 8.20 -7.66
CA SER A 294 -1.60 9.47 -8.27
C SER A 294 -1.39 9.46 -9.78
N MET A 295 -0.29 8.89 -10.23
CA MET A 295 0.04 8.75 -11.64
C MET A 295 -0.99 7.86 -12.36
N ALA A 296 -1.41 6.75 -11.77
CA ALA A 296 -2.40 5.86 -12.35
C ALA A 296 -3.73 6.58 -12.64
N SER A 297 -4.25 7.36 -11.70
CA SER A 297 -5.46 8.17 -11.88
C SER A 297 -5.25 9.27 -12.93
N PHE A 298 -4.15 10.03 -12.83
CA PHE A 298 -3.83 11.12 -13.74
C PHE A 298 -3.70 10.65 -15.19
N VAL A 299 -2.95 9.57 -15.40
CA VAL A 299 -2.73 8.98 -16.73
C VAL A 299 -4.02 8.43 -17.30
N SER A 300 -4.79 7.68 -16.51
CA SER A 300 -6.03 7.06 -16.98
C SER A 300 -7.04 8.10 -17.47
N GLN A 301 -7.20 9.22 -16.74
CA GLN A 301 -8.09 10.32 -17.17
C GLN A 301 -7.61 10.96 -18.48
N ASN A 302 -6.29 11.16 -18.63
CA ASN A 302 -5.73 11.73 -19.88
C ASN A 302 -5.83 10.77 -21.05
N VAL A 303 -5.65 9.47 -20.84
CA VAL A 303 -5.83 8.45 -21.89
C VAL A 303 -7.30 8.37 -22.30
N GLY A 304 -8.24 8.38 -21.35
CA GLY A 304 -9.68 8.45 -21.63
C GLY A 304 -10.06 9.67 -22.44
N ALA A 305 -9.42 10.82 -22.20
CA ALA A 305 -9.62 12.05 -22.96
C ALA A 305 -8.89 12.09 -24.32
N GLY A 306 -8.25 11.00 -24.76
CA GLY A 306 -7.48 10.95 -26.00
C GLY A 306 -6.13 11.71 -25.95
N LYS A 307 -5.72 12.23 -24.77
CA LYS A 307 -4.53 13.07 -24.58
C LYS A 307 -3.27 12.23 -24.27
N SER A 308 -2.96 11.24 -25.10
CA SER A 308 -1.84 10.30 -24.89
C SER A 308 -0.47 11.01 -24.76
N LYS A 309 -0.24 12.11 -25.50
CA LYS A 309 1.00 12.91 -25.35
C LYS A 309 1.13 13.51 -23.95
N ARG A 310 0.01 13.96 -23.36
CA ARG A 310 -0.02 14.52 -22.01
C ARG A 310 0.20 13.42 -20.97
N ALA A 311 -0.39 12.24 -21.16
CA ALA A 311 -0.15 11.07 -20.31
C ALA A 311 1.34 10.65 -20.31
N LYS A 312 2.01 10.66 -21.47
CA LYS A 312 3.46 10.42 -21.55
C LYS A 312 4.28 11.49 -20.82
N ARG A 313 3.96 12.77 -21.03
CA ARG A 313 4.65 13.86 -20.33
C ARG A 313 4.47 13.78 -18.81
N SER A 314 3.30 13.34 -18.34
CA SER A 314 3.08 13.19 -16.89
C SER A 314 3.98 12.12 -16.27
N MET A 315 4.28 11.02 -17.00
CA MET A 315 5.23 10.01 -16.54
C MET A 315 6.63 10.62 -16.32
N PHE A 316 7.15 11.36 -17.29
CA PHE A 316 8.46 12.01 -17.14
C PHE A 316 8.46 13.09 -16.05
N THR A 317 7.36 13.84 -15.90
CA THR A 317 7.21 14.79 -14.78
C THR A 317 7.23 14.06 -13.44
N GLY A 318 6.53 12.92 -13.34
CA GLY A 318 6.52 12.08 -12.14
C GLY A 318 7.91 11.53 -11.80
N ILE A 319 8.65 11.06 -12.81
CA ILE A 319 10.05 10.63 -12.64
C ILE A 319 10.88 11.79 -12.09
N GLY A 320 10.77 13.00 -12.65
CA GLY A 320 11.51 14.17 -12.17
C GLY A 320 11.21 14.53 -10.72
N VAL A 321 9.92 14.58 -10.34
CA VAL A 321 9.50 14.82 -8.96
C VAL A 321 10.02 13.72 -8.03
N GLY A 322 9.85 12.46 -8.44
CA GLY A 322 10.28 11.31 -7.66
C GLY A 322 11.80 11.28 -7.47
N LEU A 323 12.59 11.61 -8.49
CA LEU A 323 14.05 11.65 -8.41
C LEU A 323 14.53 12.71 -7.41
N VAL A 324 13.93 13.90 -7.38
CA VAL A 324 14.29 14.94 -6.40
C VAL A 324 14.10 14.42 -4.97
N VAL A 325 12.96 13.82 -4.69
CA VAL A 325 12.69 13.24 -3.36
C VAL A 325 13.54 12.00 -3.11
N GLY A 326 13.69 11.13 -4.11
CA GLY A 326 14.50 9.89 -4.02
C GLY A 326 15.96 10.18 -3.71
N CYS A 327 16.56 11.20 -4.33
CA CYS A 327 17.94 11.65 -4.03
C CYS A 327 18.05 12.20 -2.60
N PHE A 328 17.05 12.94 -2.12
CA PHE A 328 17.04 13.42 -0.74
C PHE A 328 16.95 12.26 0.25
N VAL A 329 16.04 11.31 0.02
CA VAL A 329 15.89 10.12 0.89
C VAL A 329 17.13 9.24 0.80
N PHE A 330 17.73 9.08 -0.39
CA PHE A 330 19.01 8.38 -0.56
C PHE A 330 20.09 8.98 0.34
N ALA A 331 20.29 10.29 0.26
CA ALA A 331 21.29 10.97 1.06
C ALA A 331 21.03 10.77 2.57
N LEU A 332 19.78 10.88 3.00
CA LEU A 332 19.38 10.68 4.39
C LEU A 332 19.66 9.25 4.87
N VAL A 333 19.21 8.23 4.10
CA VAL A 333 19.36 6.82 4.46
C VAL A 333 20.82 6.37 4.38
N PHE A 334 21.56 6.81 3.37
CA PHE A 334 22.96 6.42 3.16
C PHE A 334 23.92 7.07 4.15
N LEU A 335 23.71 8.38 4.48
CA LEU A 335 24.61 9.16 5.33
C LEU A 335 24.22 9.11 6.82
N LYS A 336 22.94 8.94 7.13
CA LYS A 336 22.38 9.03 8.49
C LYS A 336 21.50 7.84 8.86
N GLY A 337 21.67 6.70 8.20
CA GLY A 337 20.91 5.49 8.49
C GLY A 337 21.18 4.93 9.89
N ASP A 338 22.34 5.20 10.47
CA ASP A 338 22.68 4.93 11.87
C ASP A 338 21.78 5.71 12.83
N VAL A 339 21.65 7.02 12.62
CA VAL A 339 20.76 7.89 13.41
C VAL A 339 19.30 7.45 13.25
N LEU A 340 18.87 7.14 12.01
CA LEU A 340 17.52 6.64 11.75
C LEU A 340 17.25 5.31 12.48
N SER A 341 18.21 4.39 12.49
CA SER A 341 18.10 3.12 13.21
C SER A 341 18.09 3.35 14.73
N GLY A 342 18.82 4.34 15.23
CA GLY A 342 18.84 4.75 16.63
C GLY A 342 17.50 5.25 17.18
N PHE A 343 16.56 5.69 16.32
CA PHE A 343 15.19 6.00 16.76
C PHE A 343 14.38 4.74 17.15
N PHE A 344 14.79 3.55 16.68
CA PHE A 344 14.06 2.30 16.88
C PHE A 344 14.77 1.32 17.81
N SER A 345 16.08 1.51 18.07
CA SER A 345 16.87 0.66 18.96
C SER A 345 17.92 1.48 19.68
N THR A 346 18.25 1.05 20.91
CA THR A 346 19.39 1.59 21.70
C THR A 346 20.60 0.67 21.66
N ASP A 347 20.45 -0.54 21.11
CA ASP A 347 21.51 -1.54 20.98
C ASP A 347 22.41 -1.18 19.79
N ALA A 348 23.73 -1.05 20.06
CA ALA A 348 24.71 -0.62 19.06
C ALA A 348 24.86 -1.63 17.91
N ASP A 349 24.80 -2.93 18.20
CA ASP A 349 24.95 -3.99 17.20
C ASP A 349 23.71 -4.05 16.28
N VAL A 350 22.51 -3.87 16.84
CA VAL A 350 21.25 -3.76 16.09
C VAL A 350 21.27 -2.51 15.19
N ILE A 351 21.74 -1.36 15.69
CA ILE A 351 21.85 -0.13 14.91
C ILE A 351 22.84 -0.31 13.76
N GLN A 352 24.01 -0.90 14.02
CA GLN A 352 25.03 -1.13 13.00
C GLN A 352 24.56 -2.10 11.92
N ASN A 353 23.90 -3.20 12.29
CA ASN A 353 23.32 -4.16 11.35
C ASN A 353 22.18 -3.52 10.52
N GLY A 354 21.30 -2.75 11.16
CA GLY A 354 20.25 -1.99 10.47
C GLY A 354 20.84 -1.02 9.44
N PHE A 355 21.87 -0.26 9.84
CA PHE A 355 22.56 0.65 8.95
C PHE A 355 23.30 -0.07 7.81
N ALA A 356 23.91 -1.23 8.08
CA ALA A 356 24.53 -2.04 7.04
C ALA A 356 23.52 -2.44 5.96
N TYR A 357 22.31 -2.88 6.34
CA TYR A 357 21.25 -3.16 5.37
C TYR A 357 20.83 -1.90 4.60
N LEU A 358 20.61 -0.80 5.30
CA LEU A 358 20.18 0.48 4.71
C LEU A 358 21.19 1.02 3.70
N LYS A 359 22.49 0.85 3.92
CA LYS A 359 23.54 1.20 2.93
C LYS A 359 23.38 0.45 1.62
N GLY A 360 23.13 -0.86 1.68
CA GLY A 360 22.86 -1.68 0.50
C GLY A 360 21.55 -1.31 -0.19
N PHE A 361 20.53 -0.98 0.61
CA PHE A 361 19.20 -0.62 0.12
C PHE A 361 19.11 0.81 -0.43
N ALA A 362 19.93 1.75 0.05
CA ALA A 362 19.78 3.19 -0.24
C ALA A 362 19.60 3.52 -1.74
N PRO A 363 20.33 2.92 -2.72
CA PRO A 363 20.10 3.20 -4.14
C PRO A 363 18.67 2.89 -4.62
N GLU A 364 17.96 2.00 -3.94
CA GLU A 364 16.55 1.68 -4.22
C GLU A 364 15.66 2.90 -4.18
N THR A 365 15.91 3.84 -3.26
CA THR A 365 15.09 5.05 -3.10
C THR A 365 15.10 5.96 -4.32
N ILE A 366 16.18 5.96 -5.09
CA ILE A 366 16.29 6.68 -6.37
C ILE A 366 15.61 5.86 -7.48
N LEU A 367 15.90 4.56 -7.55
CA LEU A 367 15.39 3.70 -8.60
C LEU A 367 13.86 3.52 -8.53
N THR A 368 13.29 3.43 -7.34
CA THR A 368 11.84 3.33 -7.17
C THR A 368 11.10 4.57 -7.66
N ALA A 369 11.71 5.75 -7.67
CA ALA A 369 11.12 6.95 -8.25
C ALA A 369 10.83 6.76 -9.75
N VAL A 370 11.76 6.15 -10.47
CA VAL A 370 11.60 5.82 -11.89
C VAL A 370 10.61 4.68 -12.07
N LEU A 371 10.83 3.57 -11.36
CA LEU A 371 10.02 2.35 -11.50
C LEU A 371 8.54 2.64 -11.19
N PHE A 372 8.22 3.28 -10.07
CA PHE A 372 6.84 3.51 -9.63
C PHE A 372 6.12 4.53 -10.51
N SER A 373 6.83 5.51 -11.06
CA SER A 373 6.27 6.42 -12.07
C SER A 373 5.90 5.67 -13.36
N MET A 374 6.74 4.72 -13.81
CA MET A 374 6.44 3.88 -14.97
C MET A 374 5.30 2.90 -14.69
N ILE A 375 5.29 2.27 -13.52
CA ILE A 375 4.19 1.39 -13.08
C ILE A 375 2.87 2.17 -13.06
N GLY A 376 2.83 3.37 -12.45
CA GLY A 376 1.64 4.21 -12.44
C GLY A 376 1.18 4.60 -13.85
N TYR A 377 2.12 4.87 -14.76
CA TYR A 377 1.83 5.13 -16.16
C TYR A 377 1.22 3.90 -16.87
N PHE A 378 1.78 2.71 -16.66
CA PHE A 378 1.24 1.49 -17.27
C PHE A 378 -0.11 1.10 -16.67
N ASN A 379 -0.29 1.24 -15.36
CA ASN A 379 -1.58 1.03 -14.69
C ASN A 379 -2.65 1.94 -15.28
N GLY A 380 -2.36 3.23 -15.45
CA GLY A 380 -3.28 4.19 -16.07
C GLY A 380 -3.56 3.93 -17.57
N ASN A 381 -2.72 3.14 -18.26
CA ASN A 381 -2.91 2.68 -19.65
C ASN A 381 -3.49 1.27 -19.74
N ASP A 382 -4.06 0.68 -18.68
CA ASP A 382 -4.60 -0.69 -18.60
C ASP A 382 -3.58 -1.77 -18.94
N LYS A 383 -2.28 -1.53 -18.70
CA LYS A 383 -1.20 -2.49 -18.93
C LYS A 383 -0.82 -3.23 -17.65
N THR A 384 -1.81 -3.52 -16.79
CA THR A 384 -1.59 -4.10 -15.47
C THR A 384 -1.06 -5.53 -15.53
N LEU A 385 -1.45 -6.31 -16.56
CA LEU A 385 -0.88 -7.64 -16.78
C LEU A 385 0.65 -7.56 -17.05
N TRP A 386 1.11 -6.53 -17.80
CA TRP A 386 2.53 -6.29 -17.96
C TRP A 386 3.20 -5.91 -16.63
N VAL A 387 2.57 -5.02 -15.86
CA VAL A 387 3.07 -4.61 -14.54
C VAL A 387 3.24 -5.83 -13.62
N MET A 388 2.24 -6.72 -13.59
CA MET A 388 2.33 -7.99 -12.86
C MET A 388 3.49 -8.85 -13.36
N THR A 389 3.58 -9.09 -14.66
CA THR A 389 4.64 -9.93 -15.26
C THR A 389 6.03 -9.38 -14.92
N GLN A 390 6.24 -8.06 -15.10
CA GLN A 390 7.50 -7.40 -14.77
C GLN A 390 7.81 -7.51 -13.28
N GLY A 391 6.80 -7.27 -12.40
CA GLY A 391 6.97 -7.37 -10.95
C GLY A 391 7.31 -8.80 -10.49
N LEU A 392 6.72 -9.82 -11.11
CA LEU A 392 7.05 -11.23 -10.82
C LEU A 392 8.47 -11.58 -11.25
N ILE A 393 8.90 -11.16 -12.44
CA ILE A 393 10.27 -11.36 -12.91
C ILE A 393 11.24 -10.68 -11.92
N GLN A 394 11.01 -9.41 -11.61
CA GLN A 394 11.82 -8.63 -10.68
C GLN A 394 11.94 -9.31 -9.32
N THR A 395 10.82 -9.76 -8.76
CA THR A 395 10.75 -10.29 -7.39
C THR A 395 11.23 -11.73 -7.30
N LEU A 396 10.68 -12.63 -8.13
CA LEU A 396 10.93 -14.07 -8.02
C LEU A 396 12.19 -14.52 -8.73
N LEU A 397 12.57 -13.89 -9.84
CA LEU A 397 13.73 -14.32 -10.64
C LEU A 397 15.01 -13.52 -10.36
N VAL A 398 14.88 -12.33 -9.76
CA VAL A 398 16.06 -11.49 -9.47
C VAL A 398 16.23 -11.28 -7.96
N ARG A 399 15.26 -10.66 -7.30
CA ARG A 399 15.38 -10.24 -5.89
C ARG A 399 15.55 -11.43 -4.93
N LEU A 400 14.67 -12.41 -5.00
CA LEU A 400 14.74 -13.57 -4.09
C LEU A 400 15.98 -14.43 -4.32
N PRO A 401 16.31 -14.86 -5.56
CA PRO A 401 17.52 -15.64 -5.79
C PRO A 401 18.80 -14.89 -5.39
N MET A 402 18.88 -13.58 -5.70
CA MET A 402 20.04 -12.77 -5.32
C MET A 402 20.17 -12.65 -3.79
N ALA A 403 19.09 -12.36 -3.08
CA ALA A 403 19.09 -12.28 -1.62
C ALA A 403 19.48 -13.62 -0.99
N TYR A 404 18.95 -14.74 -1.51
CA TYR A 404 19.30 -16.08 -1.06
C TYR A 404 20.81 -16.37 -1.26
N ILE A 405 21.33 -16.17 -2.49
CA ILE A 405 22.74 -16.38 -2.79
C ILE A 405 23.63 -15.53 -1.87
N MET A 406 23.27 -14.25 -1.65
CA MET A 406 24.05 -13.37 -0.76
C MET A 406 23.96 -13.78 0.70
N SER A 407 22.91 -14.49 1.12
CA SER A 407 22.72 -14.95 2.50
C SER A 407 23.50 -16.22 2.83
N ILE A 408 23.87 -17.04 1.83
CA ILE A 408 24.58 -18.31 2.02
C ILE A 408 26.10 -18.22 1.79
N GLN A 409 26.60 -17.05 1.35
CA GLN A 409 28.05 -16.86 1.14
C GLN A 409 28.81 -16.86 2.47
N PRO A 410 30.08 -17.32 2.50
CA PRO A 410 30.91 -17.30 3.70
C PRO A 410 31.05 -15.90 4.35
N ASN A 411 30.99 -14.84 3.52
CA ASN A 411 31.06 -13.45 3.95
C ASN A 411 29.67 -12.77 3.75
N ALA A 412 28.60 -13.45 4.15
CA ALA A 412 27.26 -12.88 4.11
C ALA A 412 27.20 -11.61 4.96
N SER A 413 26.60 -10.56 4.43
CA SER A 413 26.40 -9.30 5.14
C SER A 413 25.07 -8.67 4.76
N LEU A 414 24.48 -7.93 5.69
CA LEU A 414 23.21 -7.24 5.44
C LEU A 414 23.32 -6.22 4.31
N THR A 415 24.49 -5.60 4.12
CA THR A 415 24.72 -4.69 2.98
C THR A 415 24.60 -5.42 1.64
N LYS A 416 25.17 -6.62 1.50
CA LYS A 416 25.05 -7.42 0.27
C LYS A 416 23.59 -7.84 0.03
N ILE A 417 22.89 -8.30 1.06
CA ILE A 417 21.47 -8.68 0.97
C ILE A 417 20.63 -7.45 0.61
N GLY A 418 20.92 -6.29 1.18
CA GLY A 418 20.26 -5.03 0.86
C GLY A 418 20.37 -4.61 -0.61
N LEU A 419 21.47 -4.97 -1.29
CA LEU A 419 21.66 -4.71 -2.73
C LEU A 419 20.71 -5.51 -3.63
N ALA A 420 20.09 -6.58 -3.13
CA ALA A 420 19.14 -7.35 -3.93
C ALA A 420 17.92 -6.50 -4.38
N ALA A 421 17.51 -5.51 -3.58
CA ALA A 421 16.41 -4.62 -3.92
C ALA A 421 16.78 -3.71 -5.12
N PRO A 422 17.82 -2.84 -5.05
CA PRO A 422 18.14 -1.93 -6.15
C PRO A 422 18.54 -2.65 -7.44
N VAL A 423 19.22 -3.81 -7.36
CA VAL A 423 19.54 -4.60 -8.56
C VAL A 423 18.27 -5.12 -9.22
N SER A 424 17.34 -5.67 -8.45
CA SER A 424 16.07 -6.15 -9.00
C SER A 424 15.24 -5.01 -9.60
N THR A 425 15.24 -3.84 -8.97
CA THR A 425 14.53 -2.65 -9.46
C THR A 425 15.16 -2.10 -10.75
N ALA A 426 16.49 -2.13 -10.87
CA ALA A 426 17.17 -1.77 -12.12
C ALA A 426 16.74 -2.70 -13.27
N VAL A 427 16.65 -4.01 -13.03
CA VAL A 427 16.10 -4.97 -14.01
C VAL A 427 14.64 -4.63 -14.35
N GLY A 428 13.81 -4.33 -13.35
CA GLY A 428 12.42 -3.90 -13.54
C GLY A 428 12.30 -2.65 -14.42
N ILE A 429 13.18 -1.66 -14.23
CA ILE A 429 13.24 -0.45 -15.06
C ILE A 429 13.63 -0.81 -16.48
N MET A 430 14.65 -1.64 -16.69
CA MET A 430 15.07 -2.07 -18.03
C MET A 430 13.92 -2.76 -18.79
N LEU A 431 13.21 -3.66 -18.14
CA LEU A 431 12.01 -4.32 -18.71
C LEU A 431 10.92 -3.30 -19.08
N ASN A 432 10.65 -2.35 -18.19
CA ASN A 432 9.65 -1.31 -18.42
C ASN A 432 10.04 -0.34 -19.54
N VAL A 433 11.31 0.03 -19.64
CA VAL A 433 11.82 0.84 -20.76
C VAL A 433 11.69 0.08 -22.07
N GLY A 434 12.08 -1.20 -22.09
CA GLY A 434 11.92 -2.06 -23.28
C GLY A 434 10.46 -2.14 -23.73
N PHE A 435 9.53 -2.35 -22.81
CA PHE A 435 8.10 -2.40 -23.13
C PHE A 435 7.55 -1.03 -23.58
N TYR A 436 8.01 0.05 -22.97
CA TYR A 436 7.65 1.40 -23.39
C TYR A 436 8.08 1.69 -24.83
N VAL A 437 9.31 1.33 -25.20
CA VAL A 437 9.82 1.47 -26.57
C VAL A 437 9.02 0.59 -27.54
N TYR A 438 8.73 -0.67 -27.18
CA TYR A 438 7.91 -1.57 -27.98
C TYR A 438 6.51 -0.98 -28.27
N LEU A 439 5.83 -0.45 -27.24
CA LEU A 439 4.51 0.17 -27.41
C LEU A 439 4.53 1.42 -28.29
N ASN A 440 5.64 2.16 -28.29
CA ASN A 440 5.77 3.37 -29.11
C ASN A 440 6.15 3.08 -30.57
N ARG A 441 6.79 1.93 -30.87
CA ARG A 441 7.09 1.50 -32.23
C ARG A 441 5.87 0.92 -32.97
N LYS A 442 4.87 0.45 -32.21
CA LYS A 442 3.61 -0.08 -32.79
C LYS A 442 2.55 0.98 -33.10
N LYS A 443 2.77 2.24 -32.72
CA LYS A 443 1.91 3.37 -33.01
C LYS A 443 2.50 4.22 -34.11
#